data_d8db2e8db3c0ed74aa0f73555d220bf4
#
_entry.id   d8db2e8db3c0ed74aa0f73555d220bf4
#
_cell.length_a   1.000
_cell.length_b   1.000
_cell.length_c   1.000
_cell.angle_alpha   90.00
_cell.angle_beta   90.00
_cell.angle_gamma   90.00
#
_symmetry.space_group_name_H-M   'P 1'
#
loop_
_entity.id
_entity.type
_entity.pdbx_description
1 polymer ?
#
loop_
_entity_poly.entity_id
_entity_poly.type
_entity_poly.pdbx_seq_one_letter_code
_entity_poly.pdbx_strand_id
1 'polypeptide(L)'
;MSKDDHYATLHAEFRWSVPEKFNIAQVCLHRWARDTPGAVAIVQDGGGEPSVPFTYAALQRDARRLSNALGSLGVTRGDRVAIVMPQRPQTAVALMAVFQLGAIAVPLSVLFGAEALQSRLNDSGAKVAIVDEASADAIEALREACPALLKVMGAGAADSAGDVSWSGSLAAARDEFEPTDTRADDPALLIYTSGTTGPAKGAVIPHRALIGNLSGFRSEERRVGKECA
;
A
#
# COMPACT_ATOMS: atom_id res chain seq x y z
N MET A 1 45.65 -12.31 16.63
CA MET A 1 44.99 -11.52 15.61
C MET A 1 43.77 -10.89 16.25
N SER A 2 43.81 -9.61 16.55
CA SER A 2 42.67 -8.84 17.03
C SER A 2 41.57 -8.91 15.94
N LYS A 3 40.41 -9.47 16.26
CA LYS A 3 39.23 -9.29 15.42
C LYS A 3 38.85 -7.82 15.57
N ASP A 4 39.22 -7.02 14.59
CA ASP A 4 38.73 -5.64 14.53
C ASP A 4 37.22 -5.67 14.62
N ASP A 5 36.70 -5.02 15.65
CA ASP A 5 35.25 -4.90 15.85
C ASP A 5 34.67 -3.93 14.78
N HIS A 6 34.38 -4.49 13.62
CA HIS A 6 33.80 -3.72 12.52
C HIS A 6 32.45 -3.07 12.89
N TYR A 7 31.77 -3.55 13.94
CA TYR A 7 30.49 -3.01 14.39
C TYR A 7 30.65 -1.56 14.87
N ALA A 8 31.63 -1.27 15.71
CA ALA A 8 31.84 0.06 16.25
C ALA A 8 32.12 1.08 15.11
N THR A 9 32.95 0.69 14.15
CA THR A 9 33.26 1.54 12.97
C THR A 9 32.02 1.73 12.10
N LEU A 10 31.30 0.66 11.76
CA LEU A 10 30.07 0.75 10.97
C LEU A 10 29.01 1.61 11.65
N HIS A 11 28.83 1.46 12.96
CA HIS A 11 27.88 2.24 13.73
C HIS A 11 28.24 3.73 13.80
N ALA A 12 29.52 4.05 13.94
CA ALA A 12 30.00 5.43 13.98
C ALA A 12 29.90 6.15 12.62
N GLU A 13 30.15 5.44 11.53
CA GLU A 13 30.22 5.97 10.16
C GLU A 13 28.89 5.90 9.41
N PHE A 14 27.97 5.03 9.82
CA PHE A 14 26.72 4.84 9.11
C PHE A 14 25.85 6.10 9.16
N ARG A 15 25.40 6.54 8.00
CA ARG A 15 24.44 7.62 7.83
C ARG A 15 23.40 7.22 6.80
N TRP A 16 22.16 7.52 7.09
CA TRP A 16 21.07 7.34 6.14
C TRP A 16 21.17 8.39 5.03
N SER A 17 21.24 7.94 3.79
CA SER A 17 21.10 8.82 2.63
C SER A 17 19.62 8.92 2.26
N VAL A 18 18.96 9.95 2.72
CA VAL A 18 17.52 10.20 2.46
C VAL A 18 17.43 11.35 1.45
N PRO A 19 16.94 11.10 0.23
CA PRO A 19 16.71 12.17 -0.74
C PRO A 19 15.60 13.09 -0.26
N GLU A 20 15.60 14.34 -0.69
CA GLU A 20 14.53 15.30 -0.34
C GLU A 20 13.18 14.85 -0.89
N LYS A 21 13.18 14.39 -2.14
CA LYS A 21 12.01 13.86 -2.84
C LYS A 21 12.09 12.34 -2.89
N PHE A 22 11.04 11.69 -2.45
CA PHE A 22 10.98 10.25 -2.43
C PHE A 22 9.53 9.78 -2.44
N ASN A 23 9.23 8.80 -3.31
CA ASN A 23 7.93 8.14 -3.35
C ASN A 23 8.12 6.63 -3.38
N ILE A 24 7.42 5.91 -2.50
CA ILE A 24 7.51 4.44 -2.42
C ILE A 24 7.16 3.79 -3.75
N ALA A 25 6.12 4.27 -4.46
CA ALA A 25 5.72 3.71 -5.75
C ALA A 25 6.79 3.88 -6.83
N GLN A 26 7.57 4.96 -6.81
CA GLN A 26 8.68 5.14 -7.77
C GLN A 26 9.74 4.06 -7.60
N VAL A 27 10.08 3.70 -6.37
CA VAL A 27 11.15 2.74 -6.06
C VAL A 27 10.67 1.30 -6.19
N CYS A 28 9.46 1.00 -5.68
CA CYS A 28 8.94 -0.37 -5.64
C CYS A 28 8.25 -0.79 -6.94
N LEU A 29 7.79 0.17 -7.76
CA LEU A 29 7.00 -0.13 -8.94
C LEU A 29 7.59 0.48 -10.21
N HIS A 30 7.65 1.82 -10.32
CA HIS A 30 7.93 2.47 -11.60
C HIS A 30 9.30 2.13 -12.17
N ARG A 31 10.34 2.06 -11.33
CA ARG A 31 11.68 1.65 -11.75
C ARG A 31 11.66 0.24 -12.36
N TRP A 32 11.02 -0.70 -11.68
CA TRP A 32 10.97 -2.09 -12.13
C TRP A 32 10.13 -2.27 -13.38
N ALA A 33 8.98 -1.59 -13.46
CA ALA A 33 8.12 -1.63 -14.63
C ALA A 33 8.78 -1.01 -15.88
N ARG A 34 9.69 -0.04 -15.69
CA ARG A 34 10.51 0.53 -16.76
C ARG A 34 11.64 -0.41 -17.17
N ASP A 35 12.41 -0.91 -16.18
CA ASP A 35 13.66 -1.63 -16.43
C ASP A 35 13.42 -3.12 -16.74
N THR A 36 12.39 -3.74 -16.15
CA THR A 36 12.06 -5.16 -16.28
C THR A 36 10.54 -5.40 -16.31
N PRO A 37 9.79 -4.85 -17.30
CA PRO A 37 8.33 -4.85 -17.31
C PRO A 37 7.70 -6.25 -17.25
N GLY A 38 8.34 -7.24 -17.87
CA GLY A 38 7.88 -8.63 -17.89
C GLY A 38 8.26 -9.45 -16.65
N ALA A 39 9.08 -8.90 -15.74
CA ALA A 39 9.42 -9.61 -14.51
C ALA A 39 8.20 -9.77 -13.61
N VAL A 40 8.13 -10.88 -12.89
CA VAL A 40 7.05 -11.17 -11.95
C VAL A 40 7.21 -10.30 -10.70
N ALA A 41 6.21 -9.48 -10.42
CA ALA A 41 6.14 -8.64 -9.23
C ALA A 41 5.46 -9.35 -8.06
N ILE A 42 4.42 -10.13 -8.35
CA ILE A 42 3.61 -10.85 -7.35
C ILE A 42 3.27 -12.22 -7.92
N VAL A 43 3.35 -13.22 -7.06
CA VAL A 43 2.80 -14.55 -7.31
C VAL A 43 1.61 -14.73 -6.38
N GLN A 44 0.42 -14.84 -6.94
CA GLN A 44 -0.75 -15.18 -6.17
C GLN A 44 -0.83 -16.69 -6.03
N ASP A 45 -0.81 -17.18 -4.78
CA ASP A 45 -1.03 -18.60 -4.50
C ASP A 45 -2.46 -18.98 -4.91
N GLY A 46 -2.57 -20.03 -5.69
CA GLY A 46 -3.85 -20.53 -6.20
C GLY A 46 -4.64 -21.37 -5.20
N GLY A 47 -4.13 -21.59 -3.96
CA GLY A 47 -4.83 -22.42 -2.96
C GLY A 47 -5.07 -23.87 -3.40
N GLY A 48 -4.16 -24.44 -4.18
CA GLY A 48 -4.29 -25.77 -4.81
C GLY A 48 -4.42 -25.73 -6.33
N GLU A 49 -4.73 -24.58 -6.89
CA GLU A 49 -4.67 -24.30 -8.33
C GLU A 49 -3.29 -23.71 -8.70
N PRO A 50 -2.90 -23.70 -9.99
CA PRO A 50 -1.65 -23.09 -10.40
C PRO A 50 -1.54 -21.62 -9.98
N SER A 51 -0.39 -21.24 -9.43
CA SER A 51 -0.10 -19.85 -9.04
C SER A 51 -0.17 -18.91 -10.24
N VAL A 52 -0.80 -17.76 -10.05
CA VAL A 52 -0.95 -16.75 -11.11
C VAL A 52 0.11 -15.66 -10.95
N PRO A 53 1.04 -15.52 -11.93
CA PRO A 53 2.02 -14.47 -11.90
C PRO A 53 1.40 -13.12 -12.31
N PHE A 54 1.76 -12.06 -11.59
CA PHE A 54 1.37 -10.68 -11.88
C PHE A 54 2.64 -9.85 -12.14
N THR A 55 2.81 -9.34 -13.35
CA THR A 55 4.05 -8.67 -13.77
C THR A 55 4.11 -7.22 -13.29
N TYR A 56 5.33 -6.63 -13.27
CA TYR A 56 5.50 -5.21 -12.98
C TYR A 56 4.78 -4.30 -13.97
N ALA A 57 4.71 -4.67 -15.26
CA ALA A 57 3.93 -3.92 -16.24
C ALA A 57 2.44 -3.92 -15.92
N ALA A 58 1.87 -5.07 -15.54
CA ALA A 58 0.48 -5.18 -15.15
C ALA A 58 0.19 -4.38 -13.87
N LEU A 59 1.06 -4.50 -12.86
CA LEU A 59 0.94 -3.76 -11.61
C LEU A 59 0.97 -2.24 -11.85
N GLN A 60 1.87 -1.77 -12.70
CA GLN A 60 1.98 -0.34 -13.01
C GLN A 60 0.76 0.18 -13.77
N ARG A 61 0.32 -0.54 -14.79
CA ARG A 61 -0.87 -0.18 -15.56
C ARG A 61 -2.08 -0.02 -14.64
N ASP A 62 -2.34 -1.03 -13.82
CA ASP A 62 -3.51 -1.06 -12.96
C ASP A 62 -3.42 -0.02 -11.83
N ALA A 63 -2.21 0.21 -11.26
CA ALA A 63 -1.99 1.26 -10.29
C ALA A 63 -2.22 2.67 -10.88
N ARG A 64 -1.77 2.95 -12.12
CA ARG A 64 -2.02 4.23 -12.80
C ARG A 64 -3.51 4.47 -13.04
N ARG A 65 -4.20 3.46 -13.55
CA ARG A 65 -5.64 3.52 -13.77
C ARG A 65 -6.41 3.76 -12.47
N LEU A 66 -6.03 3.06 -11.41
CA LEU A 66 -6.64 3.26 -10.11
C LEU A 66 -6.34 4.65 -9.53
N SER A 67 -5.15 5.21 -9.74
CA SER A 67 -4.85 6.58 -9.32
C SER A 67 -5.75 7.60 -10.02
N ASN A 68 -5.93 7.45 -11.34
CA ASN A 68 -6.86 8.29 -12.09
C ASN A 68 -8.31 8.15 -11.58
N ALA A 69 -8.74 6.92 -11.30
CA ALA A 69 -10.07 6.65 -10.75
C ALA A 69 -10.26 7.29 -9.37
N LEU A 70 -9.30 7.11 -8.45
CA LEU A 70 -9.33 7.72 -7.12
C LEU A 70 -9.31 9.26 -7.21
N GLY A 71 -8.52 9.84 -8.11
CA GLY A 71 -8.51 11.27 -8.38
C GLY A 71 -9.88 11.78 -8.86
N SER A 72 -10.57 11.02 -9.71
CA SER A 72 -11.94 11.34 -10.16
C SER A 72 -12.98 11.26 -9.04
N LEU A 73 -12.71 10.47 -7.98
CA LEU A 73 -13.52 10.42 -6.76
C LEU A 73 -13.16 11.55 -5.77
N GLY A 74 -12.27 12.48 -6.13
CA GLY A 74 -11.88 13.60 -5.29
C GLY A 74 -10.77 13.29 -4.28
N VAL A 75 -10.04 12.17 -4.46
CA VAL A 75 -8.86 11.88 -3.63
C VAL A 75 -7.69 12.72 -4.12
N THR A 76 -7.07 13.44 -3.21
CA THR A 76 -5.92 14.31 -3.46
C THR A 76 -4.77 13.99 -2.50
N ARG A 77 -3.60 14.63 -2.70
CA ARG A 77 -2.46 14.49 -1.80
C ARG A 77 -2.86 14.71 -0.34
N GLY A 78 -2.43 13.79 0.53
CA GLY A 78 -2.72 13.83 1.96
C GLY A 78 -4.07 13.26 2.38
N ASP A 79 -4.96 12.94 1.44
CA ASP A 79 -6.21 12.26 1.76
C ASP A 79 -5.96 10.80 2.14
N ARG A 80 -6.81 10.24 2.99
CA ARG A 80 -6.71 8.85 3.44
C ARG A 80 -7.64 7.97 2.63
N VAL A 81 -7.07 6.82 2.21
CA VAL A 81 -7.80 5.76 1.51
C VAL A 81 -7.67 4.49 2.33
N ALA A 82 -8.78 4.02 2.89
CA ALA A 82 -8.83 2.75 3.59
C ALA A 82 -8.74 1.58 2.59
N ILE A 83 -7.94 0.58 2.92
CA ILE A 83 -7.79 -0.63 2.13
C ILE A 83 -8.14 -1.80 3.05
N VAL A 84 -9.34 -2.35 2.89
CA VAL A 84 -9.90 -3.40 3.75
C VAL A 84 -10.02 -4.67 2.91
N MET A 85 -8.87 -5.24 2.59
CA MET A 85 -8.75 -6.43 1.73
C MET A 85 -7.66 -7.36 2.27
N PRO A 86 -7.75 -8.68 2.03
CA PRO A 86 -6.67 -9.61 2.29
C PRO A 86 -5.49 -9.39 1.34
N GLN A 87 -4.42 -10.15 1.52
CA GLN A 87 -3.25 -10.09 0.66
C GLN A 87 -3.55 -10.71 -0.71
N ARG A 88 -3.71 -9.84 -1.71
CA ARG A 88 -3.98 -10.20 -3.11
C ARG A 88 -3.37 -9.14 -4.04
N PRO A 89 -3.23 -9.38 -5.36
CA PRO A 89 -2.67 -8.39 -6.28
C PRO A 89 -3.38 -7.02 -6.22
N GLN A 90 -4.69 -7.00 -6.05
CA GLN A 90 -5.48 -5.76 -5.94
C GLN A 90 -5.05 -4.91 -4.74
N THR A 91 -4.66 -5.53 -3.62
CA THR A 91 -4.15 -4.82 -2.44
C THR A 91 -2.84 -4.09 -2.76
N ALA A 92 -1.94 -4.74 -3.50
CA ALA A 92 -0.70 -4.11 -3.95
C ALA A 92 -0.96 -2.99 -4.96
N VAL A 93 -1.89 -3.20 -5.90
CA VAL A 93 -2.33 -2.16 -6.85
C VAL A 93 -2.87 -0.94 -6.09
N ALA A 94 -3.73 -1.15 -5.08
CA ALA A 94 -4.29 -0.08 -4.26
C ALA A 94 -3.22 0.71 -3.51
N LEU A 95 -2.27 0.02 -2.86
CA LEU A 95 -1.15 0.66 -2.17
C LEU A 95 -0.32 1.53 -3.12
N MET A 96 0.07 0.98 -4.27
CA MET A 96 0.87 1.72 -5.25
C MET A 96 0.11 2.90 -5.83
N ALA A 97 -1.19 2.76 -6.10
CA ALA A 97 -2.03 3.83 -6.58
C ALA A 97 -2.14 4.99 -5.58
N VAL A 98 -2.35 4.67 -4.31
CA VAL A 98 -2.43 5.67 -3.23
C VAL A 98 -1.09 6.39 -3.05
N PHE A 99 0.03 5.65 -3.07
CA PHE A 99 1.36 6.25 -2.92
C PHE A 99 1.72 7.19 -4.07
N GLN A 100 1.43 6.82 -5.31
CA GLN A 100 1.75 7.70 -6.46
C GLN A 100 0.85 8.94 -6.54
N LEU A 101 -0.34 8.90 -5.96
CA LEU A 101 -1.21 10.07 -5.74
C LEU A 101 -0.67 11.02 -4.65
N GLY A 102 0.29 10.57 -3.81
CA GLY A 102 0.68 11.27 -2.60
C GLY A 102 -0.41 11.26 -1.53
N ALA A 103 -1.37 10.36 -1.64
CA ALA A 103 -2.38 10.08 -0.62
C ALA A 103 -1.84 9.11 0.43
N ILE A 104 -2.57 8.91 1.50
CA ILE A 104 -2.17 8.09 2.65
C ILE A 104 -2.97 6.80 2.65
N ALA A 105 -2.31 5.66 2.50
CA ALA A 105 -2.95 4.38 2.60
C ALA A 105 -3.22 4.00 4.06
N VAL A 106 -4.44 3.50 4.34
CA VAL A 106 -4.86 3.02 5.66
C VAL A 106 -5.22 1.54 5.52
N PRO A 107 -4.23 0.64 5.59
CA PRO A 107 -4.51 -0.80 5.52
C PRO A 107 -5.21 -1.26 6.80
N LEU A 108 -6.37 -1.88 6.65
CA LEU A 108 -7.18 -2.42 7.73
C LEU A 108 -7.42 -3.92 7.51
N SER A 109 -7.34 -4.68 8.60
CA SER A 109 -7.58 -6.12 8.55
C SER A 109 -9.06 -6.43 8.30
N VAL A 110 -9.35 -7.38 7.43
CA VAL A 110 -10.68 -7.94 7.23
C VAL A 110 -11.22 -8.69 8.48
N LEU A 111 -10.33 -8.98 9.43
CA LEU A 111 -10.69 -9.62 10.70
C LEU A 111 -11.15 -8.62 11.78
N PHE A 112 -11.12 -7.33 11.50
CA PHE A 112 -11.62 -6.34 12.46
C PHE A 112 -13.14 -6.38 12.51
N GLY A 113 -13.70 -6.44 13.74
CA GLY A 113 -15.14 -6.26 13.96
C GLY A 113 -15.59 -4.82 13.67
N ALA A 114 -16.90 -4.62 13.59
CA ALA A 114 -17.55 -3.37 13.20
C ALA A 114 -17.05 -2.16 14.03
N GLU A 115 -17.01 -2.26 15.36
CA GLU A 115 -16.53 -1.19 16.25
C GLU A 115 -15.08 -0.81 15.96
N ALA A 116 -14.23 -1.81 15.73
CA ALA A 116 -12.82 -1.58 15.43
C ALA A 116 -12.61 -0.92 14.06
N LEU A 117 -13.40 -1.27 13.04
CA LEU A 117 -13.39 -0.63 11.73
C LEU A 117 -13.91 0.80 11.82
N GLN A 118 -15.07 1.01 12.47
CA GLN A 118 -15.67 2.34 12.67
C GLN A 118 -14.71 3.32 13.35
N SER A 119 -14.09 2.88 14.45
CA SER A 119 -13.14 3.71 15.19
C SER A 119 -11.97 4.17 14.31
N ARG A 120 -11.40 3.26 13.49
CA ARG A 120 -10.27 3.56 12.61
C ARG A 120 -10.64 4.39 11.40
N LEU A 121 -11.81 4.15 10.82
CA LEU A 121 -12.32 4.97 9.72
C LEU A 121 -12.57 6.41 10.16
N ASN A 122 -13.16 6.60 11.35
CA ASN A 122 -13.42 7.92 11.90
C ASN A 122 -12.13 8.63 12.33
N ASP A 123 -11.22 7.95 13.02
CA ASP A 123 -9.94 8.51 13.46
C ASP A 123 -9.06 8.90 12.26
N SER A 124 -8.98 8.04 11.24
CA SER A 124 -8.23 8.37 10.01
C SER A 124 -8.92 9.43 9.16
N GLY A 125 -10.24 9.56 9.25
CA GLY A 125 -11.04 10.36 8.33
C GLY A 125 -10.87 9.90 6.88
N ALA A 126 -10.86 8.59 6.63
CA ALA A 126 -10.73 8.02 5.30
C ALA A 126 -11.88 8.46 4.39
N LYS A 127 -11.57 9.01 3.21
CA LYS A 127 -12.55 9.47 2.23
C LYS A 127 -13.09 8.36 1.35
N VAL A 128 -12.25 7.39 1.03
CA VAL A 128 -12.60 6.23 0.20
C VAL A 128 -12.17 4.97 0.94
N ALA A 129 -13.01 3.94 0.90
CA ALA A 129 -12.65 2.59 1.29
C ALA A 129 -12.64 1.68 0.06
N ILE A 130 -11.56 0.92 -0.10
CA ILE A 130 -11.47 -0.15 -1.10
C ILE A 130 -11.67 -1.45 -0.35
N VAL A 131 -12.67 -2.21 -0.77
CA VAL A 131 -13.15 -3.41 -0.08
C VAL A 131 -13.23 -4.60 -1.02
N ASP A 132 -13.30 -5.80 -0.48
CA ASP A 132 -13.60 -7.01 -1.22
C ASP A 132 -14.80 -7.75 -0.60
N GLU A 133 -15.06 -8.96 -1.07
CA GLU A 133 -16.17 -9.81 -0.61
C GLU A 133 -16.13 -10.11 0.89
N ALA A 134 -14.96 -10.05 1.54
CA ALA A 134 -14.83 -10.32 2.97
C ALA A 134 -15.17 -9.10 3.84
N SER A 135 -15.21 -7.90 3.27
CA SER A 135 -15.34 -6.66 4.04
C SER A 135 -16.45 -5.71 3.56
N ALA A 136 -17.01 -5.92 2.36
CA ALA A 136 -17.98 -5.01 1.76
C ALA A 136 -19.20 -4.76 2.63
N ASP A 137 -19.84 -5.82 3.12
CA ASP A 137 -21.06 -5.72 3.96
C ASP A 137 -20.77 -5.02 5.29
N ALA A 138 -19.60 -5.31 5.89
CA ALA A 138 -19.21 -4.70 7.15
C ALA A 138 -18.96 -3.19 6.99
N ILE A 139 -18.34 -2.76 5.90
CA ILE A 139 -18.11 -1.35 5.62
C ILE A 139 -19.41 -0.62 5.25
N GLU A 140 -20.28 -1.25 4.47
CA GLU A 140 -21.57 -0.66 4.12
C GLU A 140 -22.45 -0.42 5.37
N ALA A 141 -22.47 -1.36 6.31
CA ALA A 141 -23.19 -1.21 7.57
C ALA A 141 -22.68 -0.06 8.45
N LEU A 142 -21.46 0.43 8.21
CA LEU A 142 -20.85 1.52 8.97
C LEU A 142 -20.99 2.91 8.31
N ARG A 143 -21.61 3.01 7.14
CA ARG A 143 -21.68 4.24 6.33
C ARG A 143 -22.16 5.45 7.11
N GLU A 144 -23.32 5.32 7.77
CA GLU A 144 -23.93 6.41 8.54
C GLU A 144 -23.06 6.84 9.72
N ALA A 145 -22.33 5.89 10.32
CA ALA A 145 -21.46 6.15 11.45
C ALA A 145 -20.05 6.67 11.06
N CYS A 146 -19.76 6.74 9.76
CA CYS A 146 -18.46 7.19 9.21
C CYS A 146 -18.66 8.35 8.22
N PRO A 147 -18.97 9.57 8.67
CA PRO A 147 -19.37 10.69 7.81
C PRO A 147 -18.27 11.18 6.86
N ALA A 148 -16.99 10.90 7.15
CA ALA A 148 -15.88 11.22 6.25
C ALA A 148 -15.78 10.26 5.07
N LEU A 149 -16.38 9.06 5.16
CA LEU A 149 -16.33 8.04 4.12
C LEU A 149 -17.32 8.36 3.00
N LEU A 150 -16.82 8.97 1.94
CA LEU A 150 -17.62 9.47 0.83
C LEU A 150 -17.99 8.36 -0.17
N LYS A 151 -17.06 7.42 -0.42
CA LYS A 151 -17.23 6.36 -1.42
C LYS A 151 -16.65 5.03 -0.94
N VAL A 152 -17.31 3.96 -1.35
CA VAL A 152 -16.82 2.58 -1.21
C VAL A 152 -16.61 2.00 -2.59
N MET A 153 -15.42 1.50 -2.86
CA MET A 153 -15.05 0.83 -4.11
C MET A 153 -14.95 -0.67 -3.86
N GLY A 154 -15.79 -1.45 -4.51
CA GLY A 154 -15.76 -2.90 -4.45
C GLY A 154 -14.79 -3.50 -5.43
N ALA A 155 -14.03 -4.51 -5.01
CA ALA A 155 -13.06 -5.27 -5.81
C ALA A 155 -13.31 -6.78 -5.73
N GLY A 156 -12.83 -7.54 -6.71
CA GLY A 156 -13.02 -8.99 -6.74
C GLY A 156 -14.48 -9.38 -6.89
N ALA A 157 -14.99 -10.29 -6.05
CA ALA A 157 -16.38 -10.69 -6.07
C ALA A 157 -17.32 -9.58 -5.57
N ALA A 158 -16.80 -8.58 -4.84
CA ALA A 158 -17.55 -7.40 -4.41
C ALA A 158 -17.56 -6.26 -5.43
N ASP A 159 -17.14 -6.48 -6.67
CA ASP A 159 -17.01 -5.43 -7.70
C ASP A 159 -18.32 -4.65 -7.94
N SER A 160 -19.46 -5.32 -7.77
CA SER A 160 -20.80 -4.71 -7.84
C SER A 160 -21.35 -4.23 -6.49
N ALA A 161 -20.61 -4.44 -5.39
CA ALA A 161 -20.97 -3.99 -4.07
C ALA A 161 -20.31 -2.64 -3.76
N GLY A 162 -21.06 -1.70 -3.22
CA GLY A 162 -20.58 -0.33 -2.96
C GLY A 162 -20.95 0.66 -4.07
N ASP A 163 -20.40 1.87 -3.98
CA ASP A 163 -20.73 2.97 -4.89
C ASP A 163 -20.02 2.87 -6.24
N VAL A 164 -18.87 2.21 -6.28
CA VAL A 164 -17.95 2.23 -7.42
C VAL A 164 -17.38 0.84 -7.67
N SER A 165 -17.46 0.38 -8.91
CA SER A 165 -16.84 -0.86 -9.37
C SER A 165 -15.34 -0.64 -9.59
N TRP A 166 -14.49 -1.50 -9.04
CA TRP A 166 -13.06 -1.54 -9.30
C TRP A 166 -12.77 -1.82 -10.78
N SER A 167 -13.35 -2.91 -11.32
CA SER A 167 -13.09 -3.31 -12.70
C SER A 167 -13.59 -2.28 -13.70
N GLY A 168 -14.77 -1.72 -13.48
CA GLY A 168 -15.34 -0.64 -14.27
C GLY A 168 -14.48 0.63 -14.21
N SER A 169 -13.99 0.99 -13.03
CA SER A 169 -13.10 2.14 -12.85
C SER A 169 -11.78 1.96 -13.59
N LEU A 170 -11.15 0.80 -13.50
CA LEU A 170 -9.92 0.51 -14.22
C LEU A 170 -10.13 0.49 -15.74
N ALA A 171 -11.25 -0.04 -16.21
CA ALA A 171 -11.58 -0.08 -17.64
C ALA A 171 -11.80 1.33 -18.23
N ALA A 172 -12.41 2.21 -17.47
CA ALA A 172 -12.71 3.58 -17.91
C ALA A 172 -11.52 4.55 -17.79
N ALA A 173 -10.57 4.26 -16.88
CA ALA A 173 -9.46 5.16 -16.61
C ALA A 173 -8.31 5.01 -17.62
N ARG A 174 -7.62 6.13 -17.88
CA ARG A 174 -6.36 6.13 -18.66
C ARG A 174 -5.27 5.40 -17.88
N ASP A 175 -4.33 4.78 -18.58
CA ASP A 175 -3.15 4.12 -17.99
C ASP A 175 -1.90 5.02 -17.91
N GLU A 176 -2.05 6.27 -18.30
CA GLU A 176 -1.07 7.33 -18.12
C GLU A 176 -1.38 8.08 -16.83
N PHE A 177 -0.41 8.18 -15.96
CA PHE A 177 -0.52 8.92 -14.71
C PHE A 177 0.86 9.48 -14.33
N GLU A 178 0.92 10.78 -14.05
CA GLU A 178 2.14 11.40 -13.53
C GLU A 178 2.12 11.37 -12.00
N PRO A 179 3.05 10.67 -11.36
CA PRO A 179 3.09 10.57 -9.91
C PRO A 179 3.30 11.93 -9.25
N THR A 180 2.60 12.15 -8.15
CA THR A 180 2.77 13.34 -7.33
C THR A 180 4.20 13.41 -6.80
N ASP A 181 4.81 14.58 -6.90
CA ASP A 181 6.13 14.87 -6.36
C ASP A 181 6.07 14.96 -4.83
N THR A 182 6.28 13.84 -4.15
CA THR A 182 6.25 13.76 -2.69
C THR A 182 7.63 13.98 -2.09
N ARG A 183 7.65 14.60 -0.91
CA ARG A 183 8.85 14.65 -0.06
C ARG A 183 9.03 13.33 0.67
N ALA A 184 10.27 13.03 1.04
CA ALA A 184 10.58 11.83 1.83
C ALA A 184 9.84 11.78 3.17
N ASP A 185 9.55 12.94 3.75
CA ASP A 185 8.83 13.08 5.03
C ASP A 185 7.31 13.09 4.89
N ASP A 186 6.77 13.14 3.67
CA ASP A 186 5.32 13.10 3.49
C ASP A 186 4.76 11.76 4.00
N PRO A 187 3.60 11.79 4.67
CA PRO A 187 2.90 10.58 5.08
C PRO A 187 2.57 9.68 3.90
N ALA A 188 2.84 8.38 4.03
CA ALA A 188 2.50 7.36 3.03
C ALA A 188 1.49 6.34 3.57
N LEU A 189 1.65 5.95 4.84
CA LEU A 189 0.81 4.95 5.49
C LEU A 189 0.32 5.47 6.83
N LEU A 190 -0.87 5.04 7.22
CA LEU A 190 -1.40 5.16 8.57
C LEU A 190 -1.72 3.75 9.07
N ILE A 191 -0.90 3.25 9.99
CA ILE A 191 -1.01 1.88 10.51
C ILE A 191 -1.53 1.92 11.93
N TYR A 192 -2.61 1.19 12.19
CA TYR A 192 -3.18 1.04 13.52
C TYR A 192 -2.56 -0.13 14.25
N THR A 193 -1.95 0.15 15.37
CA THR A 193 -1.39 -0.87 16.27
C THR A 193 -2.27 -1.00 17.51
N SER A 194 -2.35 -2.21 18.07
CA SER A 194 -2.94 -2.42 19.39
C SER A 194 -2.05 -1.74 20.43
N GLY A 195 -2.49 -0.61 20.96
CA GLY A 195 -1.83 -0.02 22.12
C GLY A 195 -1.92 -0.97 23.32
N THR A 196 -0.90 -0.99 24.18
CA THR A 196 -0.92 -1.78 25.42
C THR A 196 -2.03 -1.33 26.38
N THR A 197 -2.56 -0.13 26.20
CA THR A 197 -3.65 0.44 27.01
C THR A 197 -4.50 1.39 26.16
N GLY A 198 -5.80 1.12 26.07
CA GLY A 198 -6.79 2.03 25.45
C GLY A 198 -7.03 1.79 23.94
N PRO A 199 -7.71 2.72 23.26
CA PRO A 199 -8.06 2.62 21.85
C PRO A 199 -6.83 2.43 20.95
N ALA A 200 -7.01 1.78 19.80
CA ALA A 200 -5.95 1.64 18.81
C ALA A 200 -5.43 3.02 18.36
N LYS A 201 -4.11 3.15 18.25
CA LYS A 201 -3.45 4.40 17.84
C LYS A 201 -2.94 4.27 16.41
N GLY A 202 -3.21 5.29 15.58
CA GLY A 202 -2.69 5.39 14.23
C GLY A 202 -1.24 5.91 14.25
N ALA A 203 -0.31 5.10 13.74
CA ALA A 203 1.08 5.49 13.52
C ALA A 203 1.24 5.99 12.07
N VAL A 204 1.65 7.23 11.90
CA VAL A 204 1.95 7.82 10.59
C VAL A 204 3.33 7.38 10.14
N ILE A 205 3.42 6.72 8.99
CA ILE A 205 4.65 6.22 8.41
C ILE A 205 4.97 7.04 7.15
N PRO A 206 6.06 7.81 7.12
CA PRO A 206 6.45 8.60 5.95
C PRO A 206 7.05 7.72 4.83
N HIS A 207 7.10 8.26 3.62
CA HIS A 207 7.70 7.55 2.49
C HIS A 207 9.13 7.07 2.76
N ARG A 208 9.95 7.88 3.45
CA ARG A 208 11.34 7.54 3.79
C ARG A 208 11.51 6.31 4.68
N ALA A 209 10.44 5.86 5.37
CA ALA A 209 10.53 4.66 6.21
C ALA A 209 10.94 3.41 5.41
N LEU A 210 10.64 3.37 4.11
CA LEU A 210 11.11 2.30 3.23
C LEU A 210 12.65 2.24 3.18
N ILE A 211 13.35 3.39 3.17
CA ILE A 211 14.81 3.46 3.09
C ILE A 211 15.44 2.74 4.30
N GLY A 212 14.86 2.93 5.50
CA GLY A 212 15.31 2.29 6.71
C GLY A 212 15.26 0.76 6.66
N ASN A 213 14.32 0.20 5.93
CA ASN A 213 14.15 -1.24 5.79
C ASN A 213 15.04 -1.84 4.68
N LEU A 214 15.33 -1.09 3.60
CA LEU A 214 16.04 -1.62 2.42
C LEU A 214 17.44 -2.15 2.72
N SER A 215 18.16 -1.57 3.68
CA SER A 215 19.51 -2.03 4.03
C SER A 215 19.49 -3.40 4.70
N GLY A 216 18.49 -3.71 5.52
CA GLY A 216 18.29 -5.01 6.14
C GLY A 216 18.02 -6.09 5.09
N PHE A 217 17.05 -5.85 4.20
CA PHE A 217 16.72 -6.78 3.12
C PHE A 217 17.91 -7.06 2.19
N ARG A 218 18.68 -6.04 1.81
CA ARG A 218 19.87 -6.23 0.98
C ARG A 218 20.97 -7.06 1.63
N SER A 219 21.09 -7.02 2.96
CA SER A 219 22.09 -7.82 3.70
C SER A 219 21.66 -9.28 3.81
N GLU A 220 20.37 -9.57 3.86
CA GLU A 220 19.84 -10.94 3.93
C GLU A 220 19.87 -11.66 2.60
N GLU A 221 19.54 -11.00 1.49
CA GLU A 221 19.69 -11.55 0.14
C GLU A 221 21.12 -12.07 -0.12
N ARG A 222 22.14 -11.42 0.43
CA ARG A 222 23.53 -11.89 0.34
C ARG A 222 23.82 -13.14 1.16
N ARG A 223 23.06 -13.42 2.21
CA ARG A 223 23.23 -14.62 3.05
C ARG A 223 22.52 -15.83 2.46
N VAL A 224 21.26 -15.67 2.05
CA VAL A 224 20.45 -16.73 1.43
C VAL A 224 21.07 -17.25 0.14
N GLY A 225 21.65 -16.40 -0.67
CA GLY A 225 22.35 -16.82 -1.92
C GLY A 225 23.65 -17.60 -1.72
N LYS A 226 24.21 -17.66 -0.48
CA LYS A 226 25.42 -18.42 -0.17
C LYS A 226 25.15 -19.75 0.51
N GLU A 227 23.96 -19.98 1.03
CA GLU A 227 23.58 -21.20 1.73
C GLU A 227 22.85 -22.19 0.82
N CYS A 228 22.45 -21.78 -0.39
CA CYS A 228 21.82 -22.63 -1.40
C CYS A 228 22.76 -23.02 -2.56
N ALA A 229 24.07 -22.86 -2.40
CA ALA A 229 25.07 -23.26 -3.40
C ALA A 229 25.91 -24.44 -2.89
#